data_e078f0df60472dc508775a550a64061e
#
_entry.id   e078f0df60472dc508775a550a64061e
#
_cell.length_a   1.000
_cell.length_b   1.000
_cell.length_c   1.000
_cell.angle_alpha   90.00
_cell.angle_beta   90.00
_cell.angle_gamma   90.00
#
_symmetry.space_group_name_H-M   'P 1'
#
loop_
_entity.id
_entity.type
_entity.pdbx_description
1 polymer ?
#
loop_
_entity_poly.entity_id
_entity_poly.type
_entity_poly.pdbx_seq_one_letter_code
_entity_poly.pdbx_strand_id
1 'polypeptide(L)'
;MGRPPLPLISVEALTSAALELVDQTGDFSFPKLAKRIGVSQSSIYNHVSGRDEILELLRHRIITEEPYSPVDHQDWEAALRVLIRAYRDAFARHPRLAPLMVLQSITDPDVIGLYEDLALALEAAGFRGRDIVSAISTIDSFALGAALDLAAPEVVWDPPADGYPALKRALSFSGPPSERGDHAFDFGLDVIIAGLRAKLAS
;
A
#
# COMPACT_ATOMS: atom_id res chain seq x y z
N MET A 1 -46.38 -7.81 -15.94
CA MET A 1 -45.01 -8.29 -15.73
C MET A 1 -44.23 -7.20 -15.01
N GLY A 2 -43.96 -7.36 -13.72
CA GLY A 2 -43.17 -6.40 -12.94
C GLY A 2 -41.71 -6.46 -13.39
N ARG A 3 -41.12 -5.27 -13.59
CA ARG A 3 -39.68 -5.11 -13.83
C ARG A 3 -38.95 -5.76 -12.65
N PRO A 4 -37.96 -6.67 -12.89
CA PRO A 4 -37.17 -7.23 -11.80
C PRO A 4 -36.59 -6.09 -10.96
N PRO A 5 -36.56 -6.22 -9.62
CA PRO A 5 -35.98 -5.19 -8.75
C PRO A 5 -34.52 -5.00 -9.21
N LEU A 6 -34.17 -3.75 -9.53
CA LEU A 6 -32.78 -3.38 -9.77
C LEU A 6 -31.97 -3.80 -8.53
N PRO A 7 -30.84 -4.46 -8.68
CA PRO A 7 -29.99 -4.78 -7.54
C PRO A 7 -29.74 -3.50 -6.75
N LEU A 8 -30.00 -3.55 -5.43
CA LEU A 8 -29.67 -2.46 -4.53
C LEU A 8 -28.15 -2.29 -4.59
N ILE A 9 -27.69 -1.14 -5.09
CA ILE A 9 -26.28 -0.78 -5.07
C ILE A 9 -25.92 -0.56 -3.58
N SER A 10 -24.91 -1.26 -3.09
CA SER A 10 -24.26 -0.95 -1.82
C SER A 10 -22.88 -0.36 -2.07
N VAL A 11 -22.40 0.45 -1.14
CA VAL A 11 -21.02 0.96 -1.15
C VAL A 11 -20.04 -0.20 -1.21
N GLU A 12 -20.31 -1.28 -0.49
CA GLU A 12 -19.50 -2.49 -0.50
C GLU A 12 -19.41 -3.17 -1.89
N ALA A 13 -20.56 -3.32 -2.59
CA ALA A 13 -20.56 -3.88 -3.93
C ALA A 13 -19.81 -2.98 -4.92
N LEU A 14 -19.91 -1.67 -4.76
CA LEU A 14 -19.20 -0.68 -5.56
C LEU A 14 -17.68 -0.77 -5.32
N THR A 15 -17.28 -0.81 -4.04
CA THR A 15 -15.86 -0.93 -3.63
C THR A 15 -15.26 -2.24 -4.13
N SER A 16 -15.99 -3.36 -4.00
CA SER A 16 -15.55 -4.67 -4.51
C SER A 16 -15.34 -4.65 -6.03
N ALA A 17 -16.30 -4.11 -6.77
CA ALA A 17 -16.18 -4.02 -8.23
C ALA A 17 -15.05 -3.08 -8.67
N ALA A 18 -14.79 -2.00 -7.93
CA ALA A 18 -13.68 -1.09 -8.19
C ALA A 18 -12.34 -1.77 -7.96
N LEU A 19 -12.18 -2.49 -6.84
CA LEU A 19 -10.96 -3.24 -6.51
C LEU A 19 -10.64 -4.28 -7.58
N GLU A 20 -11.63 -5.07 -7.97
CA GLU A 20 -11.45 -6.05 -9.05
C GLU A 20 -11.04 -5.42 -10.39
N LEU A 21 -11.56 -4.24 -10.73
CA LEU A 21 -11.15 -3.52 -11.94
C LEU A 21 -9.71 -3.04 -11.83
N VAL A 22 -9.30 -2.51 -10.69
CA VAL A 22 -7.91 -2.09 -10.45
C VAL A 22 -6.97 -3.28 -10.54
N ASP A 23 -7.28 -4.41 -9.92
CA ASP A 23 -6.46 -5.62 -9.97
C ASP A 23 -6.31 -6.15 -11.41
N GLN A 24 -7.37 -6.05 -12.21
CA GLN A 24 -7.34 -6.54 -13.59
C GLN A 24 -6.64 -5.58 -14.55
N THR A 25 -6.87 -4.27 -14.42
CA THR A 25 -6.51 -3.28 -15.44
C THR A 25 -5.62 -2.14 -14.94
N GLY A 26 -5.33 -2.06 -13.65
CA GLY A 26 -4.58 -0.98 -13.02
C GLY A 26 -5.40 0.30 -12.79
N ASP A 27 -6.69 0.31 -13.19
CA ASP A 27 -7.54 1.48 -13.05
C ASP A 27 -9.03 1.12 -13.16
N PHE A 28 -9.90 2.04 -12.71
CA PHE A 28 -11.35 1.95 -12.88
C PHE A 28 -11.94 3.23 -13.46
N SER A 29 -13.12 3.11 -14.03
CA SER A 29 -13.93 4.26 -14.47
C SER A 29 -15.40 4.02 -14.16
N PHE A 30 -16.17 5.11 -13.95
CA PHE A 30 -17.60 5.02 -13.66
C PHE A 30 -18.39 4.21 -14.69
N PRO A 31 -18.15 4.37 -16.02
CA PRO A 31 -18.81 3.51 -17.02
C PRO A 31 -18.49 2.02 -16.87
N LYS A 32 -17.21 1.66 -16.56
CA LYS A 32 -16.81 0.27 -16.32
C LYS A 32 -17.45 -0.29 -15.06
N LEU A 33 -17.48 0.50 -13.96
CA LEU A 33 -18.16 0.13 -12.71
C LEU A 33 -19.65 -0.11 -12.94
N ALA A 34 -20.35 0.84 -13.57
CA ALA A 34 -21.76 0.74 -13.87
C ALA A 34 -22.11 -0.52 -14.67
N LYS A 35 -21.30 -0.81 -15.71
CA LYS A 35 -21.42 -2.04 -16.50
C LYS A 35 -21.22 -3.30 -15.68
N ARG A 36 -20.21 -3.30 -14.78
CA ARG A 36 -19.86 -4.46 -13.98
C ARG A 36 -20.93 -4.83 -12.96
N ILE A 37 -21.51 -3.84 -12.28
CA ILE A 37 -22.55 -4.04 -11.27
C ILE A 37 -24.00 -4.01 -11.85
N GLY A 38 -24.15 -3.78 -13.16
CA GLY A 38 -25.44 -3.84 -13.84
C GLY A 38 -26.38 -2.68 -13.57
N VAL A 39 -25.86 -1.47 -13.34
CA VAL A 39 -26.62 -0.27 -13.00
C VAL A 39 -26.31 0.88 -13.96
N SER A 40 -27.07 2.00 -13.82
CA SER A 40 -26.72 3.23 -14.53
C SER A 40 -25.55 3.96 -13.85
N GLN A 41 -24.76 4.69 -14.61
CA GLN A 41 -23.68 5.52 -14.04
C GLN A 41 -24.23 6.58 -13.08
N SER A 42 -25.40 7.15 -13.35
CA SER A 42 -26.06 8.10 -12.44
C SER A 42 -26.45 7.49 -11.10
N SER A 43 -26.73 6.18 -11.06
CA SER A 43 -27.05 5.49 -9.82
C SER A 43 -25.83 5.39 -8.89
N ILE A 44 -24.62 5.33 -9.43
CA ILE A 44 -23.39 5.30 -8.64
C ILE A 44 -23.21 6.62 -7.87
N TYR A 45 -23.48 7.75 -8.51
CA TYR A 45 -23.37 9.08 -7.88
C TYR A 45 -24.35 9.34 -6.72
N ASN A 46 -25.36 8.46 -6.53
CA ASN A 46 -26.20 8.50 -5.34
C ASN A 46 -25.52 7.88 -4.11
N HIS A 47 -24.41 7.18 -4.29
CA HIS A 47 -23.69 6.45 -3.23
C HIS A 47 -22.29 7.01 -2.95
N VAL A 48 -21.68 7.65 -3.95
CA VAL A 48 -20.33 8.25 -3.84
C VAL A 48 -20.28 9.56 -4.60
N SER A 49 -19.55 10.53 -4.05
CA SER A 49 -19.40 11.87 -4.63
C SER A 49 -18.45 11.91 -5.83
N GLY A 50 -17.55 10.93 -5.94
CA GLY A 50 -16.58 10.90 -7.03
C GLY A 50 -15.55 9.79 -6.91
N ARG A 51 -14.53 9.90 -7.77
CA ARG A 51 -13.43 8.95 -7.86
C ARG A 51 -12.62 8.88 -6.56
N ASP A 52 -12.36 10.04 -5.96
CA ASP A 52 -11.51 10.15 -4.77
C ASP A 52 -12.14 9.45 -3.57
N GLU A 53 -13.47 9.52 -3.43
CA GLU A 53 -14.18 8.77 -2.39
C GLU A 53 -14.09 7.25 -2.61
N ILE A 54 -14.18 6.77 -3.86
CA ILE A 54 -13.98 5.34 -4.15
C ILE A 54 -12.56 4.92 -3.80
N LEU A 55 -11.55 5.73 -4.12
CA LEU A 55 -10.16 5.45 -3.77
C LEU A 55 -9.95 5.39 -2.25
N GLU A 56 -10.57 6.29 -1.51
CA GLU A 56 -10.51 6.27 -0.04
C GLU A 56 -11.20 5.01 0.55
N LEU A 57 -12.35 4.62 0.02
CA LEU A 57 -13.02 3.36 0.38
C LEU A 57 -12.16 2.12 0.05
N LEU A 58 -11.44 2.14 -1.05
CA LEU A 58 -10.50 1.07 -1.41
C LEU A 58 -9.33 1.01 -0.42
N ARG A 59 -8.76 2.16 -0.06
CA ARG A 59 -7.69 2.26 0.94
C ARG A 59 -8.14 1.74 2.30
N HIS A 60 -9.27 2.26 2.80
CA HIS A 60 -9.89 1.78 4.03
C HIS A 60 -10.01 0.26 4.04
N ARG A 61 -10.60 -0.29 2.99
CA ARG A 61 -10.82 -1.73 2.88
C ARG A 61 -9.54 -2.53 2.99
N ILE A 62 -8.51 -2.25 2.19
CA ILE A 62 -7.28 -3.05 2.17
C ILE A 62 -6.48 -2.92 3.46
N ILE A 63 -6.57 -1.79 4.16
CA ILE A 63 -5.88 -1.57 5.45
C ILE A 63 -6.61 -2.27 6.58
N THR A 64 -7.96 -2.33 6.55
CA THR A 64 -8.77 -2.87 7.64
C THR A 64 -9.12 -4.35 7.48
N GLU A 65 -8.95 -4.95 6.29
CA GLU A 65 -9.24 -6.38 6.05
C GLU A 65 -8.39 -7.30 6.93
N GLU A 66 -7.14 -6.93 7.20
CA GLU A 66 -6.24 -7.66 8.09
C GLU A 66 -5.59 -6.69 9.07
N PRO A 67 -6.25 -6.39 10.19
CA PRO A 67 -5.71 -5.45 11.16
C PRO A 67 -4.42 -6.01 11.76
N TYR A 68 -3.42 -5.14 11.94
CA TYR A 68 -2.20 -5.49 12.65
C TYR A 68 -2.47 -5.70 14.14
N SER A 69 -1.63 -6.51 14.80
CA SER A 69 -1.70 -6.68 16.24
C SER A 69 -1.37 -5.37 16.97
N PRO A 70 -1.99 -5.08 18.13
CA PRO A 70 -1.62 -3.94 18.95
C PRO A 70 -0.11 -3.90 19.21
N VAL A 71 0.50 -2.73 19.11
CA VAL A 71 1.94 -2.52 19.26
C VAL A 71 2.26 -1.85 20.59
N ASP A 72 3.41 -2.18 21.17
CA ASP A 72 3.99 -1.42 22.28
C ASP A 72 4.88 -0.31 21.71
N HIS A 73 4.42 0.93 21.78
CA HIS A 73 5.15 2.09 21.25
C HIS A 73 6.48 2.32 21.99
N GLN A 74 6.67 1.80 23.20
CA GLN A 74 7.95 1.91 23.92
C GLN A 74 9.03 1.02 23.30
N ASP A 75 8.66 -0.11 22.72
CA ASP A 75 9.52 -0.88 21.80
C ASP A 75 9.33 -0.38 20.37
N TRP A 76 9.79 0.85 20.13
CA TRP A 76 9.55 1.56 18.87
C TRP A 76 10.07 0.80 17.63
N GLU A 77 11.16 0.04 17.74
CA GLU A 77 11.70 -0.73 16.63
C GLU A 77 10.78 -1.89 16.25
N ALA A 78 10.29 -2.63 17.25
CA ALA A 78 9.34 -3.71 17.04
C ALA A 78 8.00 -3.16 16.52
N ALA A 79 7.52 -2.04 17.09
CA ALA A 79 6.31 -1.37 16.64
C ALA A 79 6.41 -0.95 15.16
N LEU A 80 7.48 -0.25 14.76
CA LEU A 80 7.70 0.13 13.37
C LEU A 80 7.74 -1.08 12.43
N ARG A 81 8.41 -2.17 12.83
CA ARG A 81 8.46 -3.40 12.02
C ARG A 81 7.07 -3.98 11.77
N VAL A 82 6.22 -4.03 12.78
CA VAL A 82 4.85 -4.53 12.65
C VAL A 82 4.03 -3.63 11.74
N LEU A 83 4.05 -2.31 12.00
CA LEU A 83 3.23 -1.34 11.28
C LEU A 83 3.63 -1.22 9.80
N ILE A 84 4.94 -1.13 9.51
CA ILE A 84 5.45 -1.00 8.15
C ILE A 84 5.17 -2.28 7.34
N ARG A 85 5.32 -3.45 7.96
CA ARG A 85 5.01 -4.73 7.30
C ARG A 85 3.51 -4.85 7.01
N ALA A 86 2.66 -4.55 7.99
CA ALA A 86 1.21 -4.59 7.81
C ALA A 86 0.75 -3.66 6.67
N TYR A 87 1.29 -2.45 6.64
CA TYR A 87 1.00 -1.49 5.57
C TYR A 87 1.45 -2.00 4.19
N ARG A 88 2.69 -2.48 4.07
CA ARG A 88 3.21 -3.08 2.83
C ARG A 88 2.35 -4.25 2.38
N ASP A 89 1.99 -5.17 3.30
CA ASP A 89 1.26 -6.39 2.99
C ASP A 89 -0.19 -6.10 2.56
N ALA A 90 -0.81 -5.04 3.11
CA ALA A 90 -2.10 -4.56 2.65
C ALA A 90 -2.09 -4.21 1.14
N PHE A 91 -1.06 -3.47 0.70
CA PHE A 91 -0.90 -3.13 -0.72
C PHE A 91 -0.34 -4.28 -1.56
N ALA A 92 0.42 -5.20 -0.97
CA ALA A 92 1.00 -6.35 -1.65
C ALA A 92 -0.04 -7.26 -2.29
N ARG A 93 -1.22 -7.36 -1.67
CA ARG A 93 -2.36 -8.10 -2.22
C ARG A 93 -2.98 -7.42 -3.44
N HIS A 94 -2.85 -6.09 -3.53
CA HIS A 94 -3.41 -5.24 -4.57
C HIS A 94 -2.36 -4.25 -5.11
N PRO A 95 -1.23 -4.72 -5.66
CA PRO A 95 -0.08 -3.85 -5.95
C PRO A 95 -0.39 -2.78 -7.01
N ARG A 96 -1.38 -3.04 -7.88
CA ARG A 96 -1.83 -2.05 -8.87
C ARG A 96 -2.63 -0.89 -8.27
N LEU A 97 -3.01 -0.99 -6.98
CA LEU A 97 -3.69 0.08 -6.28
C LEU A 97 -2.71 1.16 -5.78
N ALA A 98 -1.47 0.78 -5.43
CA ALA A 98 -0.47 1.70 -4.89
C ALA A 98 -0.25 2.97 -5.73
N PRO A 99 -0.10 2.92 -7.08
CA PRO A 99 0.05 4.13 -7.90
C PRO A 99 -1.15 5.08 -7.84
N LEU A 100 -2.35 4.58 -7.59
CA LEU A 100 -3.56 5.39 -7.50
C LEU A 100 -3.65 6.11 -6.15
N MET A 101 -3.03 5.57 -5.11
CA MET A 101 -3.08 6.07 -3.74
C MET A 101 -2.07 7.19 -3.45
N VAL A 102 -0.91 7.16 -4.09
CA VAL A 102 0.20 8.12 -3.85
C VAL A 102 -0.20 9.57 -4.06
N LEU A 103 -1.19 9.84 -4.91
CA LEU A 103 -1.64 11.20 -5.25
C LEU A 103 -2.89 11.63 -4.45
N GLN A 104 -3.35 10.81 -3.51
CA GLN A 104 -4.58 11.07 -2.75
C GLN A 104 -4.28 11.48 -1.32
N SER A 105 -5.01 12.47 -0.81
CA SER A 105 -5.03 12.78 0.61
C SER A 105 -5.67 11.62 1.38
N ILE A 106 -5.21 11.39 2.60
CA ILE A 106 -5.74 10.37 3.51
C ILE A 106 -6.63 11.09 4.51
N THR A 107 -7.90 10.69 4.57
CA THR A 107 -8.89 11.28 5.46
C THR A 107 -9.63 10.25 6.31
N ASP A 108 -9.55 8.98 5.96
CA ASP A 108 -10.20 7.90 6.69
C ASP A 108 -9.60 7.72 8.09
N PRO A 109 -10.43 7.73 9.17
CA PRO A 109 -9.94 7.66 10.55
C PRO A 109 -9.16 6.38 10.88
N ASP A 110 -9.57 5.23 10.33
CA ASP A 110 -8.91 3.95 10.60
C ASP A 110 -7.53 3.90 9.93
N VAL A 111 -7.43 4.45 8.72
CA VAL A 111 -6.15 4.59 8.03
C VAL A 111 -5.24 5.61 8.74
N ILE A 112 -5.78 6.75 9.19
CA ILE A 112 -5.05 7.74 9.99
C ILE A 112 -4.55 7.12 11.31
N GLY A 113 -5.30 6.17 11.89
CA GLY A 113 -4.89 5.45 13.09
C GLY A 113 -3.55 4.74 12.94
N LEU A 114 -3.26 4.15 11.78
CA LEU A 114 -1.95 3.54 11.50
C LEU A 114 -0.82 4.59 11.52
N TYR A 115 -1.06 5.77 10.96
CA TYR A 115 -0.08 6.87 10.97
C TYR A 115 0.11 7.46 12.36
N GLU A 116 -0.94 7.47 13.20
CA GLU A 116 -0.84 7.84 14.61
C GLU A 116 0.05 6.87 15.38
N ASP A 117 -0.13 5.55 15.19
CA ASP A 117 0.74 4.54 15.81
C ASP A 117 2.20 4.67 15.36
N LEU A 118 2.46 4.98 14.09
CA LEU A 118 3.81 5.30 13.60
C LEU A 118 4.39 6.54 14.30
N ALA A 119 3.59 7.59 14.45
CA ALA A 119 4.00 8.83 15.12
C ALA A 119 4.31 8.58 16.60
N LEU A 120 3.45 7.84 17.30
CA LEU A 120 3.64 7.50 18.71
C LEU A 120 4.91 6.67 18.95
N ALA A 121 5.19 5.68 18.08
CA ALA A 121 6.42 4.90 18.17
C ALA A 121 7.67 5.77 17.93
N LEU A 122 7.63 6.68 16.96
CA LEU A 122 8.72 7.63 16.70
C LEU A 122 8.89 8.64 17.83
N GLU A 123 7.80 9.12 18.45
CA GLU A 123 7.86 9.99 19.63
C GLU A 123 8.46 9.29 20.84
N ALA A 124 8.07 8.04 21.09
CA ALA A 124 8.64 7.20 22.13
C ALA A 124 10.14 6.97 21.93
N ALA A 125 10.59 6.81 20.69
CA ALA A 125 12.00 6.73 20.32
C ALA A 125 12.77 8.03 20.62
N GLY A 126 12.10 9.18 20.67
CA GLY A 126 12.74 10.49 20.90
C GLY A 126 12.69 11.46 19.73
N PHE A 127 12.14 11.07 18.58
CA PHE A 127 11.93 12.00 17.45
C PHE A 127 10.94 13.10 17.81
N ARG A 128 11.03 14.26 17.15
CA ARG A 128 10.13 15.39 17.38
C ARG A 128 9.82 16.14 16.07
N GLY A 129 8.60 16.68 16.00
CA GLY A 129 8.18 17.64 14.99
C GLY A 129 8.44 17.18 13.55
N ARG A 130 9.25 17.97 12.81
CA ARG A 130 9.53 17.69 11.40
C ARG A 130 10.16 16.32 11.15
N ASP A 131 10.97 15.81 12.07
CA ASP A 131 11.66 14.54 11.86
C ASP A 131 10.69 13.35 11.88
N ILE A 132 9.61 13.43 12.68
CA ILE A 132 8.52 12.44 12.66
C ILE A 132 7.85 12.42 11.28
N VAL A 133 7.45 13.59 10.78
CA VAL A 133 6.80 13.69 9.45
C VAL A 133 7.73 13.18 8.35
N SER A 134 9.02 13.51 8.42
CA SER A 134 10.02 13.05 7.45
C SER A 134 10.23 11.53 7.50
N ALA A 135 10.26 10.95 8.71
CA ALA A 135 10.36 9.50 8.90
C ALA A 135 9.13 8.78 8.36
N ILE A 136 7.92 9.25 8.70
CA ILE A 136 6.67 8.69 8.19
C ILE A 136 6.63 8.74 6.66
N SER A 137 6.96 9.89 6.05
CA SER A 137 6.97 10.02 4.59
C SER A 137 7.99 9.09 3.91
N THR A 138 9.14 8.86 4.56
CA THR A 138 10.16 7.93 4.07
C THR A 138 9.65 6.49 4.15
N ILE A 139 9.04 6.12 5.28
CA ILE A 139 8.45 4.80 5.51
C ILE A 139 7.33 4.52 4.51
N ASP A 140 6.41 5.48 4.32
CA ASP A 140 5.30 5.38 3.38
C ASP A 140 5.78 5.12 1.95
N SER A 141 6.72 5.95 1.48
CA SER A 141 7.31 5.79 0.15
C SER A 141 8.02 4.45 -0.03
N PHE A 142 8.73 3.97 0.99
CA PHE A 142 9.40 2.68 0.98
C PHE A 142 8.41 1.52 0.93
N ALA A 143 7.39 1.52 1.79
CA ALA A 143 6.41 0.43 1.88
C ALA A 143 5.57 0.31 0.60
N LEU A 144 5.10 1.44 0.05
CA LEU A 144 4.37 1.47 -1.22
C LEU A 144 5.24 1.01 -2.39
N GLY A 145 6.50 1.45 -2.45
CA GLY A 145 7.45 1.01 -3.46
C GLY A 145 7.73 -0.50 -3.38
N ALA A 146 7.90 -1.03 -2.17
CA ALA A 146 8.10 -2.46 -1.94
C ALA A 146 6.86 -3.30 -2.29
N ALA A 147 5.66 -2.79 -2.00
CA ALA A 147 4.41 -3.45 -2.41
C ALA A 147 4.27 -3.48 -3.94
N LEU A 148 4.59 -2.38 -4.61
CA LEU A 148 4.55 -2.30 -6.08
C LEU A 148 5.58 -3.22 -6.74
N ASP A 149 6.75 -3.40 -6.13
CA ASP A 149 7.81 -4.28 -6.62
C ASP A 149 7.38 -5.76 -6.72
N LEU A 150 6.40 -6.19 -5.93
CA LEU A 150 5.81 -7.53 -6.04
C LEU A 150 5.03 -7.76 -7.35
N ALA A 151 4.60 -6.69 -8.03
CA ALA A 151 4.01 -6.75 -9.36
C ALA A 151 5.04 -6.65 -10.50
N ALA A 152 6.32 -6.52 -10.17
CA ALA A 152 7.40 -6.46 -11.15
C ALA A 152 7.53 -7.81 -11.91
N PRO A 153 8.07 -7.80 -13.14
CA PRO A 153 8.32 -9.03 -13.87
C PRO A 153 9.33 -9.93 -13.11
N GLU A 154 9.24 -11.23 -13.34
CA GLU A 154 10.15 -12.22 -12.73
C GLU A 154 11.63 -11.86 -12.95
N VAL A 155 11.97 -11.42 -14.16
CA VAL A 155 13.30 -10.89 -14.50
C VAL A 155 13.23 -9.37 -14.56
N VAL A 156 13.73 -8.70 -13.52
CA VAL A 156 13.75 -7.23 -13.44
C VAL A 156 14.98 -6.65 -14.12
N TRP A 157 16.14 -7.32 -13.99
CA TRP A 157 17.40 -6.90 -14.60
C TRP A 157 17.94 -7.99 -15.52
N ASP A 158 18.00 -7.69 -16.80
CA ASP A 158 18.55 -8.57 -17.85
C ASP A 158 19.72 -7.86 -18.55
N PRO A 159 20.93 -7.84 -17.92
CA PRO A 159 22.07 -7.14 -18.48
C PRO A 159 22.57 -7.87 -19.73
N PRO A 160 22.97 -7.14 -20.81
CA PRO A 160 23.54 -7.70 -22.01
C PRO A 160 24.75 -8.62 -21.74
N ALA A 161 25.05 -9.54 -22.66
CA ALA A 161 26.14 -10.50 -22.50
C ALA A 161 27.49 -9.82 -22.22
N ASP A 162 27.76 -8.70 -22.88
CA ASP A 162 28.99 -7.91 -22.70
C ASP A 162 28.78 -6.79 -21.67
N GLY A 163 29.75 -6.56 -20.81
CA GLY A 163 29.73 -5.51 -19.81
C GLY A 163 29.03 -5.90 -18.49
N TYR A 164 28.85 -4.91 -17.64
CA TYR A 164 28.12 -4.98 -16.36
C TYR A 164 28.58 -6.08 -15.37
N PRO A 165 29.91 -6.29 -15.15
CA PRO A 165 30.40 -7.45 -14.39
C PRO A 165 29.99 -7.41 -12.90
N ALA A 166 29.84 -6.23 -12.31
CA ALA A 166 29.41 -6.10 -10.91
C ALA A 166 27.94 -6.52 -10.73
N LEU A 167 27.04 -6.02 -11.59
CA LEU A 167 25.63 -6.37 -11.54
C LEU A 167 25.42 -7.87 -11.80
N LYS A 168 26.09 -8.44 -12.82
CA LYS A 168 26.00 -9.88 -13.11
C LYS A 168 26.47 -10.74 -11.94
N ARG A 169 27.56 -10.37 -11.26
CA ARG A 169 27.99 -11.06 -10.03
C ARG A 169 26.93 -10.95 -8.94
N ALA A 170 26.37 -9.75 -8.73
CA ALA A 170 25.31 -9.59 -7.72
C ALA A 170 24.07 -10.46 -8.03
N LEU A 171 23.62 -10.45 -9.28
CA LEU A 171 22.47 -11.24 -9.72
C LEU A 171 22.66 -12.76 -9.57
N SER A 172 23.92 -13.26 -9.62
CA SER A 172 24.18 -14.70 -9.38
C SER A 172 23.92 -15.15 -7.95
N PHE A 173 23.71 -14.23 -7.01
CA PHE A 173 23.36 -14.49 -5.60
C PHE A 173 21.92 -14.08 -5.25
N SER A 174 21.11 -13.66 -6.21
CA SER A 174 19.79 -13.06 -5.93
C SER A 174 18.75 -14.05 -5.41
N GLY A 175 19.03 -15.36 -5.41
CA GLY A 175 18.04 -16.36 -5.00
C GLY A 175 16.86 -16.49 -6.00
N PRO A 176 15.80 -17.22 -5.62
CA PRO A 176 14.62 -17.37 -6.45
C PRO A 176 13.92 -16.01 -6.70
N PRO A 177 13.45 -15.74 -7.93
CA PRO A 177 12.73 -14.48 -8.24
C PRO A 177 11.52 -14.23 -7.33
N SER A 178 10.83 -15.29 -6.90
CA SER A 178 9.66 -15.22 -6.00
C SER A 178 9.98 -14.67 -4.61
N GLU A 179 11.24 -14.75 -4.15
CA GLU A 179 11.67 -14.27 -2.84
C GLU A 179 12.33 -12.89 -2.89
N ARG A 180 12.62 -12.40 -4.11
CA ARG A 180 13.37 -11.15 -4.31
C ARG A 180 12.71 -9.95 -3.63
N GLY A 181 11.40 -9.78 -3.80
CA GLY A 181 10.66 -8.65 -3.24
C GLY A 181 10.64 -8.64 -1.72
N ASP A 182 10.47 -9.82 -1.09
CA ASP A 182 10.46 -9.96 0.36
C ASP A 182 11.86 -9.74 0.95
N HIS A 183 12.90 -10.31 0.36
CA HIS A 183 14.28 -10.06 0.78
C HIS A 183 14.68 -8.59 0.65
N ALA A 184 14.28 -7.92 -0.45
CA ALA A 184 14.55 -6.49 -0.64
C ALA A 184 13.82 -5.64 0.40
N PHE A 185 12.57 -5.99 0.72
CA PHE A 185 11.80 -5.32 1.76
C PHE A 185 12.43 -5.49 3.13
N ASP A 186 12.78 -6.71 3.54
CA ASP A 186 13.40 -6.97 4.84
C ASP A 186 14.72 -6.24 5.00
N PHE A 187 15.57 -6.28 3.97
CA PHE A 187 16.82 -5.52 3.94
C PHE A 187 16.57 -4.01 4.08
N GLY A 188 15.63 -3.46 3.31
CA GLY A 188 15.31 -2.03 3.35
C GLY A 188 14.72 -1.60 4.69
N LEU A 189 13.88 -2.42 5.30
CA LEU A 189 13.31 -2.18 6.64
C LEU A 189 14.42 -2.14 7.71
N ASP A 190 15.37 -3.07 7.68
CA ASP A 190 16.52 -3.07 8.58
C ASP A 190 17.38 -1.83 8.41
N VAL A 191 17.63 -1.40 7.17
CA VAL A 191 18.39 -0.18 6.87
C VAL A 191 17.68 1.07 7.38
N ILE A 192 16.36 1.17 7.21
CA ILE A 192 15.56 2.30 7.71
C ILE A 192 15.65 2.37 9.23
N ILE A 193 15.41 1.26 9.94
CA ILE A 193 15.45 1.23 11.41
C ILE A 193 16.86 1.56 11.92
N ALA A 194 17.90 0.99 11.32
CA ALA A 194 19.28 1.31 11.67
C ALA A 194 19.61 2.79 11.43
N GLY A 195 19.13 3.38 10.33
CA GLY A 195 19.28 4.79 10.02
C GLY A 195 18.58 5.71 11.02
N LEU A 196 17.33 5.35 11.42
CA LEU A 196 16.59 6.08 12.44
C LEU A 196 17.32 6.04 13.79
N ARG A 197 17.82 4.86 14.22
CA ARG A 197 18.61 4.70 15.43
C ARG A 197 19.88 5.56 15.40
N ALA A 198 20.61 5.57 14.29
CA ALA A 198 21.81 6.39 14.14
C ALA A 198 21.50 7.90 14.23
N LYS A 199 20.35 8.32 13.69
CA LYS A 199 19.90 9.72 13.76
C LYS A 199 19.54 10.18 15.18
N LEU A 200 19.07 9.28 16.05
CA LEU A 200 18.81 9.57 17.46
C LEU A 200 20.10 9.72 18.29
N ALA A 201 21.19 9.12 17.84
CA ALA A 201 22.49 9.17 18.52
C ALA A 201 23.36 10.39 18.10
N SER A 202 22.91 11.17 17.12
CA SER A 202 23.64 12.34 16.57
C SER A 202 23.14 13.64 17.16
#